data_ae6767c15d66ecc86675206715d9f824
#
_entry.id   ae6767c15d66ecc86675206715d9f824
#
_cell.length_a   1.000
_cell.length_b   1.000
_cell.length_c   1.000
_cell.angle_alpha   90.00
_cell.angle_beta   90.00
_cell.angle_gamma   90.00
#
_symmetry.space_group_name_H-M   'P 1'
#
loop_
_entity.id
_entity.type
_entity.pdbx_description
1 polymer ?
#
loop_
_entity_poly.entity_id
_entity_poly.type
_entity_poly.pdbx_seq_one_letter_code
_entity_poly.pdbx_strand_id
1 'polypeptide(L)'
;MHELNQHKIAALLPQRRAQSNKGNYGSVAAAAGSLAYRGAAALCVESALRTGAGLVYLASVEPVIQLVLTRTPECCALPCRTDADGGILAADAAAVRQRFTEKPAVLLAGPGLGPSAARILNALLTADAKWKAAVLDADALNALAAGELGQFPLLPTNTVLTPHPGEAARLLGCSVAQIQTDRPAAAQELAERYLSLIHISEPTRQE
;
A
#
# COMPACT_ATOMS: atom_id res chain seq x y z
N MET A 1 19.38 6.53 11.40
CA MET A 1 19.18 5.96 10.05
C MET A 1 20.00 4.68 9.92
N HIS A 2 19.42 3.62 9.30
CA HIS A 2 20.17 2.38 9.04
C HIS A 2 20.37 2.25 7.52
N GLU A 3 21.59 2.16 7.08
CA GLU A 3 21.92 1.82 5.70
C GLU A 3 21.58 0.35 5.44
N LEU A 4 20.75 0.08 4.42
CA LEU A 4 20.42 -1.26 3.98
C LEU A 4 21.44 -1.73 2.96
N ASN A 5 22.23 -2.72 3.32
CA ASN A 5 23.13 -3.42 2.40
C ASN A 5 22.65 -4.85 2.19
N GLN A 6 23.23 -5.53 1.20
CA GLN A 6 22.83 -6.89 0.82
C GLN A 6 22.83 -7.89 2.00
N HIS A 7 23.79 -7.78 2.90
CA HIS A 7 23.90 -8.67 4.06
C HIS A 7 22.78 -8.45 5.07
N LYS A 8 22.44 -7.18 5.36
CA LYS A 8 21.31 -6.82 6.23
C LYS A 8 19.97 -7.23 5.62
N ILE A 9 19.80 -7.02 4.31
CA ILE A 9 18.58 -7.44 3.61
C ILE A 9 18.44 -8.98 3.67
N ALA A 10 19.51 -9.71 3.38
CA ALA A 10 19.49 -11.17 3.45
C ALA A 10 19.13 -11.70 4.85
N ALA A 11 19.58 -11.02 5.91
CA ALA A 11 19.25 -11.37 7.29
C ALA A 11 17.77 -11.08 7.67
N LEU A 12 17.14 -10.11 6.98
CA LEU A 12 15.73 -9.76 7.19
C LEU A 12 14.76 -10.67 6.42
N LEU A 13 15.25 -11.34 5.37
CA LEU A 13 14.41 -12.24 4.57
C LEU A 13 14.11 -13.53 5.36
N PRO A 14 12.83 -13.91 5.51
CA PRO A 14 12.48 -15.15 6.20
C PRO A 14 12.98 -16.35 5.41
N GLN A 15 13.71 -17.25 6.07
CA GLN A 15 14.13 -18.51 5.46
C GLN A 15 12.91 -19.40 5.21
N ARG A 16 12.75 -19.89 3.99
CA ARG A 16 11.70 -20.86 3.66
C ARG A 16 12.08 -22.24 4.16
N ARG A 17 11.23 -22.81 5.04
CA ARG A 17 11.42 -24.16 5.53
C ARG A 17 10.94 -25.18 4.50
N ALA A 18 11.61 -26.33 4.39
CA ALA A 18 11.22 -27.39 3.47
C ALA A 18 9.78 -27.89 3.71
N GLN A 19 9.37 -27.97 4.99
CA GLN A 19 8.00 -28.32 5.37
C GLN A 19 7.22 -27.05 5.73
N SER A 20 6.79 -26.31 4.72
CA SER A 20 6.00 -25.09 4.89
C SER A 20 4.94 -24.98 3.80
N ASN A 21 3.90 -24.21 4.07
CA ASN A 21 2.81 -23.94 3.13
C ASN A 21 2.60 -22.42 2.99
N LYS A 22 1.78 -22.01 2.04
CA LYS A 22 1.49 -20.59 1.76
C LYS A 22 1.01 -19.81 2.99
N GLY A 23 0.31 -20.44 3.93
CA GLY A 23 -0.16 -19.79 5.17
C GLY A 23 0.97 -19.37 6.12
N ASN A 24 2.17 -19.96 6.01
CA ASN A 24 3.31 -19.62 6.85
C ASN A 24 3.98 -18.29 6.44
N TYR A 25 3.70 -17.79 5.23
CA TYR A 25 4.35 -16.60 4.66
C TYR A 25 3.42 -15.38 4.63
N GLY A 26 2.35 -15.42 5.42
CA GLY A 26 1.43 -14.29 5.58
C GLY A 26 0.56 -14.01 4.37
N SER A 27 -0.30 -13.01 4.53
CA SER A 27 -1.22 -12.55 3.50
C SER A 27 -1.10 -11.06 3.29
N VAL A 28 -1.23 -10.63 2.05
CA VAL A 28 -1.36 -9.22 1.65
C VAL A 28 -2.77 -8.99 1.11
N ALA A 29 -3.43 -7.94 1.59
CA ALA A 29 -4.67 -7.42 1.03
C ALA A 29 -4.33 -6.12 0.29
N ALA A 30 -4.33 -6.17 -1.04
CA ALA A 30 -4.06 -5.03 -1.89
C ALA A 30 -5.36 -4.34 -2.28
N ALA A 31 -5.53 -3.07 -1.92
CA ALA A 31 -6.55 -2.18 -2.45
C ALA A 31 -5.87 -1.26 -3.47
N ALA A 32 -6.01 -1.57 -4.75
CA ALA A 32 -5.24 -0.90 -5.80
C ALA A 32 -5.99 -0.92 -7.15
N GLY A 33 -5.68 0.06 -7.97
CA GLY A 33 -6.26 0.19 -9.31
C GLY A 33 -7.66 0.81 -9.32
N SER A 34 -8.00 1.36 -10.47
CA SER A 34 -9.30 1.92 -10.83
C SER A 34 -9.49 1.76 -12.32
N LEU A 35 -10.64 2.16 -12.88
CA LEU A 35 -10.86 2.11 -14.32
C LEU A 35 -9.79 2.86 -15.12
N ALA A 36 -9.26 3.96 -14.55
CA ALA A 36 -8.21 4.77 -15.17
C ALA A 36 -6.80 4.19 -14.99
N TYR A 37 -6.51 3.51 -13.86
CA TYR A 37 -5.16 3.10 -13.47
C TYR A 37 -5.04 1.59 -13.23
N ARG A 38 -5.45 0.79 -14.20
CA ARG A 38 -5.52 -0.68 -14.07
C ARG A 38 -4.17 -1.35 -13.87
N GLY A 39 -3.12 -0.84 -14.53
CA GLY A 39 -1.77 -1.42 -14.48
C GLY A 39 -1.12 -1.34 -13.10
N ALA A 40 -1.45 -0.33 -12.29
CA ALA A 40 -0.93 -0.18 -10.94
C ALA A 40 -1.24 -1.39 -10.06
N ALA A 41 -2.46 -1.93 -10.14
CA ALA A 41 -2.85 -3.13 -9.40
C ALA A 41 -2.03 -4.37 -9.83
N ALA A 42 -1.76 -4.51 -11.13
CA ALA A 42 -0.95 -5.63 -11.62
C ALA A 42 0.47 -5.59 -11.05
N LEU A 43 1.10 -4.42 -11.06
CA LEU A 43 2.43 -4.23 -10.48
C LEU A 43 2.45 -4.52 -8.97
N CYS A 44 1.45 -4.06 -8.22
CA CYS A 44 1.33 -4.31 -6.80
C CYS A 44 1.23 -5.81 -6.48
N VAL A 45 0.34 -6.52 -7.15
CA VAL A 45 0.12 -7.96 -6.94
C VAL A 45 1.37 -8.76 -7.29
N GLU A 46 1.95 -8.49 -8.47
CA GLU A 46 3.16 -9.18 -8.91
C GLU A 46 4.33 -8.94 -7.95
N SER A 47 4.55 -7.70 -7.51
CA SER A 47 5.60 -7.36 -6.55
C SER A 47 5.39 -8.06 -5.20
N ALA A 48 4.16 -8.07 -4.68
CA ALA A 48 3.84 -8.75 -3.42
C ALA A 48 4.11 -10.25 -3.48
N LEU A 49 3.77 -10.92 -4.59
CA LEU A 49 4.07 -12.35 -4.78
C LEU A 49 5.57 -12.60 -4.92
N ARG A 50 6.29 -11.76 -5.69
CA ARG A 50 7.75 -11.89 -5.89
C ARG A 50 8.55 -11.66 -4.62
N THR A 51 8.07 -10.83 -3.70
CA THR A 51 8.71 -10.66 -2.38
C THR A 51 8.46 -11.84 -1.44
N GLY A 52 7.60 -12.78 -1.82
CA GLY A 52 7.41 -14.03 -1.10
C GLY A 52 6.16 -14.09 -0.23
N ALA A 53 5.19 -13.18 -0.39
CA ALA A 53 3.91 -13.29 0.28
C ALA A 53 3.24 -14.64 -0.02
N GLY A 54 2.68 -15.27 1.01
CA GLY A 54 2.05 -16.59 0.87
C GLY A 54 0.71 -16.53 0.14
N LEU A 55 -0.05 -15.47 0.34
CA LEU A 55 -1.32 -15.20 -0.31
C LEU A 55 -1.42 -13.71 -0.61
N VAL A 56 -1.83 -13.35 -1.82
CA VAL A 56 -2.14 -11.98 -2.20
C VAL A 56 -3.60 -11.90 -2.64
N TYR A 57 -4.34 -11.02 -1.99
CA TYR A 57 -5.74 -10.71 -2.30
C TYR A 57 -5.79 -9.34 -2.96
N LEU A 58 -6.46 -9.22 -4.09
CA LEU A 58 -6.69 -7.95 -4.76
C LEU A 58 -8.15 -7.53 -4.59
N ALA A 59 -8.38 -6.46 -3.84
CA ALA A 59 -9.63 -5.72 -3.81
C ALA A 59 -9.57 -4.65 -4.90
N SER A 60 -10.40 -4.78 -5.93
CA SER A 60 -10.49 -3.83 -7.03
C SER A 60 -11.78 -4.01 -7.81
N VAL A 61 -12.00 -3.11 -8.78
CA VAL A 61 -13.12 -3.22 -9.71
C VAL A 61 -12.89 -4.34 -10.73
N GLU A 62 -13.96 -4.96 -11.21
CA GLU A 62 -13.91 -6.15 -12.06
C GLU A 62 -12.97 -6.03 -13.28
N PRO A 63 -12.93 -4.93 -14.07
CA PRO A 63 -12.01 -4.83 -15.21
C PRO A 63 -10.53 -4.83 -14.83
N VAL A 64 -10.20 -4.40 -13.61
CA VAL A 64 -8.83 -4.45 -13.06
C VAL A 64 -8.49 -5.88 -12.66
N ILE A 65 -9.41 -6.56 -11.97
CA ILE A 65 -9.23 -7.96 -11.54
C ILE A 65 -8.99 -8.86 -12.75
N GLN A 66 -9.80 -8.72 -13.81
CA GLN A 66 -9.63 -9.50 -15.04
C GLN A 66 -8.25 -9.29 -15.66
N LEU A 67 -7.79 -8.04 -15.75
CA LEU A 67 -6.44 -7.74 -16.24
C LEU A 67 -5.35 -8.41 -15.39
N VAL A 68 -5.48 -8.33 -14.06
CA VAL A 68 -4.48 -8.90 -13.14
C VAL A 68 -4.45 -10.42 -13.23
N LEU A 69 -5.60 -11.08 -13.24
CA LEU A 69 -5.67 -12.55 -13.27
C LEU A 69 -5.15 -13.15 -14.58
N THR A 70 -5.18 -12.41 -15.70
CA THR A 70 -4.55 -12.88 -16.95
C THR A 70 -3.04 -12.91 -16.87
N ARG A 71 -2.41 -12.11 -16.00
CA ARG A 71 -0.95 -12.01 -15.82
C ARG A 71 -0.46 -12.78 -14.59
N THR A 72 -1.28 -12.81 -13.55
CA THR A 72 -0.93 -13.31 -12.22
C THR A 72 -2.08 -14.13 -11.66
N PRO A 73 -2.31 -15.35 -12.19
CA PRO A 73 -3.44 -16.20 -11.81
C PRO A 73 -3.37 -16.69 -10.35
N GLU A 74 -2.23 -16.56 -9.69
CA GLU A 74 -2.06 -16.91 -8.28
C GLU A 74 -2.74 -15.90 -7.32
N CYS A 75 -3.16 -14.74 -7.83
CA CYS A 75 -3.86 -13.73 -7.05
C CYS A 75 -5.28 -14.17 -6.69
N CYS A 76 -5.67 -13.94 -5.44
CA CYS A 76 -7.05 -14.14 -5.00
C CYS A 76 -7.85 -12.86 -5.23
N ALA A 77 -8.92 -12.93 -6.01
CA ALA A 77 -9.76 -11.78 -6.31
C ALA A 77 -10.76 -11.47 -5.17
N LEU A 78 -10.93 -10.19 -4.87
CA LEU A 78 -12.00 -9.62 -4.04
C LEU A 78 -12.73 -8.55 -4.86
N PRO A 79 -13.70 -8.95 -5.69
CA PRO A 79 -14.42 -8.05 -6.57
C PRO A 79 -15.17 -6.98 -5.79
N CYS A 80 -14.99 -5.73 -6.18
CA CYS A 80 -15.64 -4.56 -5.61
C CYS A 80 -16.46 -3.86 -6.70
N ARG A 81 -17.59 -3.28 -6.32
CA ARG A 81 -18.36 -2.43 -7.21
C ARG A 81 -17.62 -1.15 -7.52
N THR A 82 -17.86 -0.62 -8.71
CA THR A 82 -17.29 0.63 -9.15
C THR A 82 -18.10 1.80 -8.58
N ASP A 83 -17.42 2.82 -8.04
CA ASP A 83 -18.05 4.08 -7.66
C ASP A 83 -18.18 5.05 -8.86
N ALA A 84 -18.72 6.25 -8.63
CA ALA A 84 -18.93 7.25 -9.68
C ALA A 84 -17.63 7.76 -10.31
N ASP A 85 -16.50 7.67 -9.60
CA ASP A 85 -15.19 8.12 -10.07
C ASP A 85 -14.37 6.99 -10.73
N GLY A 86 -14.95 5.80 -10.87
CA GLY A 86 -14.29 4.64 -11.46
C GLY A 86 -13.38 3.87 -10.50
N GLY A 87 -13.41 4.17 -9.22
CA GLY A 87 -12.67 3.50 -8.15
C GLY A 87 -13.53 2.45 -7.43
N ILE A 88 -12.98 1.93 -6.34
CA ILE A 88 -13.66 0.96 -5.46
C ILE A 88 -14.74 1.68 -4.67
N LEU A 89 -15.95 1.12 -4.61
CA LEU A 89 -17.02 1.64 -3.74
C LEU A 89 -16.62 1.47 -2.26
N ALA A 90 -16.67 2.55 -1.46
CA ALA A 90 -16.23 2.56 -0.07
C ALA A 90 -16.92 1.49 0.80
N ALA A 91 -18.20 1.18 0.55
CA ALA A 91 -18.92 0.12 1.26
C ALA A 91 -18.28 -1.27 1.02
N ASP A 92 -17.76 -1.53 -0.18
CA ASP A 92 -17.09 -2.79 -0.49
C ASP A 92 -15.68 -2.83 0.13
N ALA A 93 -14.98 -1.69 0.22
CA ALA A 93 -13.73 -1.58 0.97
C ALA A 93 -13.91 -1.93 2.46
N ALA A 94 -15.01 -1.50 3.07
CA ALA A 94 -15.37 -1.90 4.44
C ALA A 94 -15.58 -3.41 4.56
N ALA A 95 -16.24 -4.05 3.59
CA ALA A 95 -16.41 -5.50 3.57
C ALA A 95 -15.07 -6.24 3.40
N VAL A 96 -14.16 -5.71 2.58
CA VAL A 96 -12.79 -6.22 2.47
C VAL A 96 -12.07 -6.18 3.82
N ARG A 97 -12.13 -5.07 4.56
CA ARG A 97 -11.56 -4.96 5.90
C ARG A 97 -12.11 -6.05 6.84
N GLN A 98 -13.41 -6.24 6.87
CA GLN A 98 -14.07 -7.24 7.73
C GLN A 98 -13.57 -8.66 7.47
N ARG A 99 -13.25 -9.00 6.23
CA ARG A 99 -12.72 -10.32 5.84
C ARG A 99 -11.42 -10.67 6.58
N PHE A 100 -10.63 -9.68 6.96
CA PHE A 100 -9.33 -9.87 7.62
C PHE A 100 -9.35 -9.67 9.13
N THR A 101 -10.52 -9.65 9.75
CA THR A 101 -10.66 -9.48 11.22
C THR A 101 -10.11 -10.67 11.98
N GLU A 102 -10.43 -11.91 11.55
CA GLU A 102 -9.97 -13.13 12.23
C GLU A 102 -8.56 -13.57 11.80
N LYS A 103 -8.21 -13.33 10.54
CA LYS A 103 -6.89 -13.64 9.97
C LYS A 103 -6.26 -12.37 9.41
N PRO A 104 -5.65 -11.54 10.25
CA PRO A 104 -5.09 -10.27 9.85
C PRO A 104 -4.04 -10.41 8.74
N ALA A 105 -4.15 -9.54 7.74
CA ALA A 105 -3.21 -9.39 6.62
C ALA A 105 -2.40 -8.10 6.74
N VAL A 106 -1.40 -7.94 5.90
CA VAL A 106 -0.77 -6.64 5.61
C VAL A 106 -1.64 -5.92 4.58
N LEU A 107 -2.04 -4.69 4.87
CA LEU A 107 -2.72 -3.82 3.91
C LEU A 107 -1.69 -3.20 2.96
N LEU A 108 -1.90 -3.28 1.66
CA LEU A 108 -1.22 -2.49 0.66
C LEU A 108 -2.29 -1.61 0.00
N ALA A 109 -2.18 -0.29 0.08
CA ALA A 109 -3.21 0.58 -0.46
C ALA A 109 -2.63 1.86 -1.08
N GLY A 110 -3.30 2.33 -2.13
CA GLY A 110 -2.99 3.61 -2.76
C GLY A 110 -2.74 3.56 -4.25
N PRO A 111 -1.87 2.67 -4.76
CA PRO A 111 -1.51 2.69 -6.17
C PRO A 111 -2.72 2.62 -7.09
N GLY A 112 -2.96 3.72 -7.82
CA GLY A 112 -4.00 3.82 -8.83
C GLY A 112 -5.44 3.83 -8.30
N LEU A 113 -5.69 4.19 -7.04
CA LEU A 113 -7.05 4.33 -6.50
C LEU A 113 -7.80 5.54 -7.07
N GLY A 114 -7.06 6.54 -7.56
CA GLY A 114 -7.62 7.75 -8.14
C GLY A 114 -8.38 8.60 -7.12
N PRO A 115 -9.38 9.39 -7.56
CA PRO A 115 -10.14 10.31 -6.71
C PRO A 115 -10.91 9.63 -5.55
N SER A 116 -11.09 8.32 -5.63
CA SER A 116 -11.79 7.53 -4.60
C SER A 116 -10.91 7.20 -3.39
N ALA A 117 -9.60 7.48 -3.45
CA ALA A 117 -8.61 7.05 -2.46
C ALA A 117 -8.98 7.38 -1.02
N ALA A 118 -9.36 8.63 -0.74
CA ALA A 118 -9.72 9.06 0.61
C ALA A 118 -10.92 8.27 1.18
N ARG A 119 -11.97 8.07 0.38
CA ARG A 119 -13.16 7.30 0.79
C ARG A 119 -12.84 5.84 1.06
N ILE A 120 -12.00 5.23 0.22
CA ILE A 120 -11.55 3.85 0.36
C ILE A 120 -10.70 3.69 1.61
N LEU A 121 -9.74 4.58 1.82
CA LEU A 121 -8.84 4.53 2.98
C LEU A 121 -9.57 4.76 4.29
N ASN A 122 -10.51 5.70 4.35
CA ASN A 122 -11.36 5.89 5.53
C ASN A 122 -12.19 4.63 5.87
N ALA A 123 -12.57 3.83 4.87
CA ALA A 123 -13.26 2.56 5.09
C ALA A 123 -12.32 1.42 5.52
N LEU A 124 -11.05 1.46 5.12
CA LEU A 124 -10.05 0.44 5.45
C LEU A 124 -9.31 0.73 6.77
N LEU A 125 -9.04 2.00 7.09
CA LEU A 125 -8.23 2.44 8.23
C LEU A 125 -9.12 2.98 9.37
N THR A 126 -9.90 2.11 9.96
CA THR A 126 -10.79 2.45 11.10
C THR A 126 -10.20 1.91 12.40
N ALA A 127 -10.69 2.40 13.56
CA ALA A 127 -10.20 2.01 14.89
C ALA A 127 -10.30 0.51 15.18
N ASP A 128 -11.26 -0.17 14.57
CA ASP A 128 -11.49 -1.61 14.73
C ASP A 128 -10.77 -2.46 13.67
N ALA A 129 -10.03 -1.83 12.73
CA ALA A 129 -9.26 -2.54 11.73
C ALA A 129 -8.14 -3.39 12.36
N LYS A 130 -7.99 -4.62 11.88
CA LYS A 130 -7.03 -5.60 12.41
C LYS A 130 -5.87 -5.86 11.45
N TRP A 131 -5.39 -4.83 10.76
CA TRP A 131 -4.22 -4.97 9.90
C TRP A 131 -2.96 -5.24 10.73
N LYS A 132 -2.13 -6.18 10.29
CA LYS A 132 -0.81 -6.44 10.92
C LYS A 132 0.18 -5.32 10.69
N ALA A 133 0.09 -4.73 9.51
CA ALA A 133 0.92 -3.64 9.03
C ALA A 133 0.21 -3.00 7.84
N ALA A 134 0.70 -1.85 7.39
CA ALA A 134 0.25 -1.25 6.14
C ALA A 134 1.44 -0.77 5.29
N VAL A 135 1.27 -0.82 3.97
CA VAL A 135 2.11 -0.13 3.00
C VAL A 135 1.22 0.84 2.25
N LEU A 136 1.50 2.13 2.36
CA LEU A 136 0.73 3.19 1.72
C LEU A 136 1.59 3.93 0.70
N ASP A 137 1.06 4.07 -0.53
CA ASP A 137 1.78 4.65 -1.66
C ASP A 137 0.84 5.51 -2.52
N ALA A 138 1.40 6.35 -3.35
CA ALA A 138 0.69 7.09 -4.40
C ALA A 138 -0.56 7.85 -3.89
N ASP A 139 -1.78 7.49 -4.36
CA ASP A 139 -3.02 8.20 -4.02
C ASP A 139 -3.37 8.11 -2.53
N ALA A 140 -2.87 7.08 -1.81
CA ALA A 140 -3.01 7.03 -0.35
C ALA A 140 -2.19 8.13 0.33
N LEU A 141 -0.99 8.41 -0.17
CA LEU A 141 -0.15 9.49 0.34
C LEU A 141 -0.70 10.86 0.00
N ASN A 142 -1.32 11.01 -1.17
CA ASN A 142 -2.00 12.23 -1.57
C ASN A 142 -3.20 12.54 -0.65
N ALA A 143 -4.05 11.54 -0.37
CA ALA A 143 -5.18 11.68 0.55
C ALA A 143 -4.72 12.00 1.98
N LEU A 144 -3.61 11.39 2.43
CA LEU A 144 -2.99 11.67 3.73
C LEU A 144 -2.48 13.12 3.80
N ALA A 145 -1.78 13.59 2.75
CA ALA A 145 -1.26 14.95 2.67
C ALA A 145 -2.37 16.02 2.61
N ALA A 146 -3.49 15.72 1.97
CA ALA A 146 -4.66 16.60 1.90
C ALA A 146 -5.46 16.68 3.21
N GLY A 147 -5.15 15.85 4.21
CA GLY A 147 -5.90 15.80 5.46
C GLY A 147 -7.28 15.14 5.33
N GLU A 148 -7.51 14.38 4.28
CA GLU A 148 -8.81 13.77 3.96
C GLU A 148 -9.08 12.47 4.75
N LEU A 149 -8.10 11.98 5.52
CA LEU A 149 -8.17 10.74 6.32
C LEU A 149 -8.55 10.99 7.80
N GLY A 150 -9.48 11.92 8.05
CA GLY A 150 -9.91 12.25 9.39
C GLY A 150 -8.83 12.98 10.22
N GLN A 151 -9.15 13.34 11.49
CA GLN A 151 -8.23 14.12 12.33
C GLN A 151 -6.96 13.35 12.76
N PHE A 152 -6.99 12.02 12.73
CA PHE A 152 -5.83 11.15 12.96
C PHE A 152 -6.08 9.85 12.20
N PRO A 153 -5.42 9.64 11.05
CA PRO A 153 -5.49 8.33 10.41
C PRO A 153 -4.98 7.27 11.39
N LEU A 154 -5.81 6.30 11.70
CA LEU A 154 -5.45 5.18 12.56
C LEU A 154 -4.56 4.22 11.77
N LEU A 155 -3.32 4.66 11.52
CA LEU A 155 -2.35 3.83 10.84
C LEU A 155 -1.93 2.66 11.75
N PRO A 156 -1.84 1.44 11.22
CA PRO A 156 -1.26 0.33 11.95
C PRO A 156 0.16 0.67 12.43
N THR A 157 0.54 0.18 13.60
CA THR A 157 1.84 0.49 14.25
C THR A 157 3.05 0.22 13.33
N ASN A 158 2.94 -0.76 12.43
CA ASN A 158 3.98 -1.11 11.46
C ASN A 158 3.59 -0.61 10.05
N THR A 159 3.34 0.69 9.92
CA THR A 159 3.06 1.29 8.61
C THR A 159 4.35 1.69 7.90
N VAL A 160 4.41 1.43 6.61
CA VAL A 160 5.46 1.90 5.71
C VAL A 160 4.85 2.86 4.70
N LEU A 161 5.43 4.05 4.57
CA LEU A 161 5.07 5.01 3.52
C LEU A 161 6.20 5.03 2.48
N THR A 162 5.85 5.07 1.19
CA THR A 162 6.81 5.02 0.08
C THR A 162 6.75 6.28 -0.81
N PRO A 163 6.84 7.51 -0.24
CA PRO A 163 6.68 8.72 -1.02
C PRO A 163 7.84 8.91 -2.01
N HIS A 164 7.54 9.25 -3.25
CA HIS A 164 8.52 9.93 -4.10
C HIS A 164 8.71 11.39 -3.63
N PRO A 165 9.77 12.13 -4.07
CA PRO A 165 10.04 13.48 -3.53
C PRO A 165 8.86 14.46 -3.63
N GLY A 166 8.01 14.36 -4.66
CA GLY A 166 6.82 15.22 -4.77
C GLY A 166 5.73 14.90 -3.76
N GLU A 167 5.54 13.63 -3.40
CA GLU A 167 4.61 13.20 -2.35
C GLU A 167 5.16 13.58 -0.97
N ALA A 168 6.45 13.38 -0.74
CA ALA A 168 7.12 13.81 0.49
C ALA A 168 6.98 15.32 0.72
N ALA A 169 7.14 16.12 -0.33
CA ALA A 169 6.95 17.57 -0.29
C ALA A 169 5.52 17.95 0.11
N ARG A 170 4.50 17.28 -0.45
CA ARG A 170 3.10 17.50 -0.06
C ARG A 170 2.83 17.11 1.39
N LEU A 171 3.36 15.97 1.84
CA LEU A 171 3.20 15.47 3.21
C LEU A 171 3.85 16.41 4.25
N LEU A 172 4.99 17.02 3.92
CA LEU A 172 5.69 17.97 4.79
C LEU A 172 5.22 19.42 4.63
N GLY A 173 4.50 19.73 3.55
CA GLY A 173 4.09 21.11 3.24
C GLY A 173 5.26 21.98 2.79
N CYS A 174 6.24 21.41 2.09
CA CYS A 174 7.45 22.10 1.62
C CYS A 174 7.67 21.90 0.11
N SER A 175 8.72 22.48 -0.45
CA SER A 175 9.06 22.32 -1.87
C SER A 175 9.84 21.01 -2.13
N VAL A 176 9.73 20.50 -3.36
CA VAL A 176 10.51 19.33 -3.82
C VAL A 176 12.02 19.62 -3.71
N ALA A 177 12.46 20.86 -3.97
CA ALA A 177 13.86 21.25 -3.84
C ALA A 177 14.37 21.07 -2.40
N GLN A 178 13.56 21.42 -1.39
CA GLN A 178 13.91 21.19 0.02
C GLN A 178 14.07 19.71 0.34
N ILE A 179 13.16 18.86 -0.14
CA ILE A 179 13.28 17.39 0.01
C ILE A 179 14.58 16.89 -0.61
N GLN A 180 14.92 17.36 -1.81
CA GLN A 180 16.12 16.92 -2.55
C GLN A 180 17.43 17.36 -1.88
N THR A 181 17.42 18.42 -1.08
CA THR A 181 18.61 18.91 -0.36
C THR A 181 19.06 17.92 0.72
N ASP A 182 18.12 17.31 1.44
CA ASP A 182 18.42 16.29 2.47
C ASP A 182 17.24 15.30 2.59
N ARG A 183 17.22 14.29 1.70
CA ARG A 183 16.21 13.23 1.73
C ARG A 183 16.22 12.42 3.03
N PRO A 184 17.38 12.10 3.62
CA PRO A 184 17.44 11.44 4.91
C PRO A 184 16.74 12.19 6.03
N ALA A 185 16.98 13.51 6.15
CA ALA A 185 16.29 14.33 7.16
C ALA A 185 14.79 14.40 6.90
N ALA A 186 14.37 14.59 5.64
CA ALA A 186 12.97 14.58 5.27
C ALA A 186 12.27 13.24 5.59
N ALA A 187 12.94 12.10 5.35
CA ALA A 187 12.43 10.79 5.70
C ALA A 187 12.27 10.62 7.22
N GLN A 188 13.22 11.14 8.00
CA GLN A 188 13.14 11.10 9.46
C GLN A 188 11.97 11.96 9.98
N GLU A 189 11.82 13.18 9.49
CA GLU A 189 10.71 14.08 9.87
C GLU A 189 9.34 13.45 9.54
N LEU A 190 9.18 12.84 8.37
CA LEU A 190 7.98 12.10 8.01
C LEU A 190 7.74 10.91 8.94
N ALA A 191 8.79 10.14 9.26
CA ALA A 191 8.69 8.99 10.15
C ALA A 191 8.21 9.38 11.56
N GLU A 192 8.71 10.50 12.08
CA GLU A 192 8.29 11.05 13.37
C GLU A 192 6.84 11.57 13.31
N ARG A 193 6.48 12.31 12.25
CA ARG A 193 5.13 12.88 12.07
C ARG A 193 4.05 11.83 11.95
N TYR A 194 4.30 10.75 11.22
CA TYR A 194 3.31 9.70 10.93
C TYR A 194 3.51 8.42 11.74
N LEU A 195 4.48 8.39 12.68
CA LEU A 195 4.84 7.21 13.49
C LEU A 195 5.01 5.95 12.64
N SER A 196 5.71 6.10 11.50
CA SER A 196 5.80 5.10 10.44
C SER A 196 7.24 4.90 9.97
N LEU A 197 7.48 3.85 9.19
CA LEU A 197 8.73 3.66 8.46
C LEU A 197 8.62 4.38 7.11
N ILE A 198 9.61 5.17 6.76
CA ILE A 198 9.61 5.95 5.52
C ILE A 198 10.75 5.54 4.61
N HIS A 199 10.43 5.36 3.34
CA HIS A 199 11.42 5.22 2.28
C HIS A 199 11.11 6.22 1.16
N ILE A 200 11.94 7.26 1.02
CA ILE A 200 11.81 8.23 -0.09
C ILE A 200 12.56 7.66 -1.30
N SER A 201 11.83 7.22 -2.29
CA SER A 201 12.37 6.68 -3.55
C SER A 201 12.36 7.72 -4.66
N GLU A 202 13.23 7.55 -5.65
CA GLU A 202 13.07 8.21 -6.95
C GLU A 202 12.20 7.34 -7.85
N PRO A 203 11.30 7.94 -8.64
CA PRO A 203 10.71 7.22 -9.75
C PRO A 203 11.85 6.89 -10.72
N THR A 204 12.25 5.63 -10.78
CA THR A 204 13.10 5.12 -11.85
C THR A 204 12.27 5.02 -13.12
N ARG A 205 11.89 6.16 -13.72
CA ARG A 205 11.64 6.20 -15.16
C ARG A 205 13.01 6.18 -15.81
N GLN A 206 13.43 5.04 -16.28
CA GLN A 206 14.40 5.00 -17.36
C GLN A 206 13.70 5.65 -18.56
N GLU A 207 14.20 6.80 -18.93
CA GLU A 207 13.94 7.40 -20.23
C GLU A 207 14.47 6.48 -21.34
#